data_990c09bc2d33e8f6c91ba94fa0f9590d
#
_entry.id   990c09bc2d33e8f6c91ba94fa0f9590d
#
_cell.length_a   1.000
_cell.length_b   1.000
_cell.length_c   1.000
_cell.angle_alpha   90.00
_cell.angle_beta   90.00
_cell.angle_gamma   90.00
#
_symmetry.space_group_name_H-M   'P 1'
#
loop_
_entity.id
_entity.type
_entity.pdbx_description
1 polymer ?
#
loop_
_entity_poly.entity_id
_entity_poly.type
_entity_poly.pdbx_seq_one_letter_code
_entity_poly.pdbx_strand_id
1 'polypeptide(L)'
;MNRVIARKVVPANNQIFKLSSKKFFSNEAAKASTAAASSQSNQESDGNLSFTGNVQPYDIAIVGGGMVGMALACSLATTPLTKHLSVAIIDSSPALANKPCIKREDPPDPRVSTVTPASISFFKDTGAWQYVQQHRHAYFDKMQVWDYTGLGYTKYDARDVDKEVLGCVVENKVLHSSLLSQIEDTDFQKKIFHSRLTSMSLNPSSSSIVVDSTASTEASYARGRLAKLELSDGNSLYAKLVVGSDGGKSQVRELAGFKTTGWKYSQNAVICTVEHSVENYCAWQRFLPAGPIALLPIGDKFSNIVWTMNPEESSDFKSMKEDDFVKAVNHALDYGYGSHPKSSLPGSAGMFSWLRGNVTIFANESFEIPPKVVKLASERMAFPLSLMHANEYASKRVVLIGDAAHTVHPLAGQGVNLGFGDAFALSRIIAEGIAVGMDIGEVSLLKKYEAERKLANMTMMAILDGFQKAYSLDFGPLNILRAAALHGAHFISPLKRSIISEWRNQFRVNIRLYLPWELLANLTLYNGENSKSILIPIPARSIWQPYRPLRFQLYFQSQHHEDMYRNHL
;
A
#
# COMPACT_ATOMS: atom_id res chain seq x y z
N MET A 1 -49.20 23.54 -26.59
CA MET A 1 -49.11 24.50 -25.45
C MET A 1 -47.69 24.48 -24.89
N ASN A 2 -46.92 25.46 -25.32
CA ASN A 2 -45.50 25.63 -24.98
C ASN A 2 -45.36 26.26 -23.58
N ARG A 3 -44.49 25.73 -22.74
CA ARG A 3 -43.90 26.51 -21.64
C ARG A 3 -42.36 26.39 -21.68
N VAL A 4 -41.78 27.48 -22.15
CA VAL A 4 -40.37 27.80 -22.11
C VAL A 4 -40.05 28.21 -20.68
N ILE A 5 -39.03 27.57 -20.05
CA ILE A 5 -38.47 28.05 -18.79
C ILE A 5 -37.05 28.58 -19.11
N ALA A 6 -36.92 29.90 -18.98
CA ALA A 6 -35.70 30.64 -19.17
C ALA A 6 -34.72 30.39 -18.01
N ARG A 7 -33.49 30.02 -18.33
CA ARG A 7 -32.36 29.99 -17.38
C ARG A 7 -31.81 31.41 -17.26
N LYS A 8 -31.79 31.94 -16.03
CA LYS A 8 -31.08 33.17 -15.67
C LYS A 8 -29.57 32.86 -15.58
N VAL A 9 -28.81 33.57 -16.38
CA VAL A 9 -27.35 33.68 -16.30
C VAL A 9 -27.03 34.75 -15.26
N VAL A 10 -26.21 34.44 -14.28
CA VAL A 10 -25.64 35.38 -13.30
C VAL A 10 -24.16 35.59 -13.67
N PRO A 11 -23.68 36.82 -13.80
CA PRO A 11 -22.29 37.09 -14.18
C PRO A 11 -21.32 36.96 -13.00
N ALA A 12 -20.12 36.48 -13.31
CA ALA A 12 -19.01 36.37 -12.39
C ALA A 12 -18.49 37.76 -11.97
N ASN A 13 -18.37 37.96 -10.67
CA ASN A 13 -17.74 39.15 -10.10
C ASN A 13 -16.34 38.79 -9.59
N ASN A 14 -15.33 39.33 -10.26
CA ASN A 14 -13.94 39.35 -9.81
C ASN A 14 -13.80 40.21 -8.55
N GLN A 15 -13.43 39.65 -7.44
CA GLN A 15 -12.88 40.44 -6.32
C GLN A 15 -11.52 39.87 -5.90
N ILE A 16 -10.55 40.74 -6.15
CA ILE A 16 -9.17 40.68 -5.66
C ILE A 16 -9.22 40.93 -4.15
N PHE A 17 -8.79 39.97 -3.32
CA PHE A 17 -8.57 40.21 -1.89
C PHE A 17 -7.10 40.45 -1.61
N LYS A 18 -6.84 41.67 -1.15
CA LYS A 18 -5.60 42.14 -0.56
C LYS A 18 -5.35 41.44 0.78
N LEU A 19 -4.14 41.02 1.00
CA LEU A 19 -3.59 40.62 2.29
C LEU A 19 -3.65 41.82 3.27
N SER A 20 -4.22 41.60 4.45
CA SER A 20 -4.04 42.46 5.61
C SER A 20 -3.70 41.60 6.82
N SER A 21 -2.49 41.79 7.31
CA SER A 21 -1.98 41.28 8.57
C SER A 21 -2.62 42.03 9.73
N LYS A 22 -3.23 41.38 10.70
CA LYS A 22 -3.49 41.92 12.02
C LYS A 22 -3.08 40.95 13.11
N LYS A 23 -2.07 41.40 13.88
CA LYS A 23 -1.70 40.88 15.19
C LYS A 23 -2.85 41.13 16.16
N PHE A 24 -3.19 40.14 16.98
CA PHE A 24 -3.88 40.37 18.24
C PHE A 24 -3.04 39.82 19.38
N PHE A 25 -2.49 40.76 20.14
CA PHE A 25 -2.07 40.55 21.52
C PHE A 25 -3.29 40.83 22.41
N SER A 26 -3.57 40.01 23.40
CA SER A 26 -4.27 40.39 24.58
C SER A 26 -3.60 39.79 25.82
N ASN A 27 -3.05 40.68 26.61
CA ASN A 27 -2.65 40.50 28.00
C ASN A 27 -3.89 40.27 28.86
N GLU A 28 -3.78 39.36 29.83
CA GLU A 28 -4.43 39.62 31.12
C GLU A 28 -3.49 39.26 32.27
N ALA A 29 -3.43 40.20 33.18
CA ALA A 29 -2.44 40.37 34.23
C ALA A 29 -2.86 39.68 35.54
N ALA A 30 -1.84 39.18 36.19
CA ALA A 30 -1.53 39.32 37.63
C ALA A 30 -2.66 39.45 38.64
N LYS A 31 -2.67 38.53 39.62
CA LYS A 31 -2.87 38.91 41.04
C LYS A 31 -1.82 38.21 41.92
N ALA A 32 -0.98 39.05 42.46
CA ALA A 32 -0.05 38.71 43.52
C ALA A 32 -0.79 38.62 44.86
N SER A 33 -0.42 37.69 45.72
CA SER A 33 -0.58 37.81 47.16
C SER A 33 0.68 37.32 47.85
N THR A 34 1.30 38.25 48.54
CA THR A 34 2.42 38.12 49.46
C THR A 34 2.03 37.39 50.72
N ALA A 35 2.85 36.47 51.19
CA ALA A 35 2.99 36.11 52.58
C ALA A 35 4.41 35.59 52.88
N ALA A 36 5.09 36.36 53.66
CA ALA A 36 6.14 36.20 54.67
C ALA A 36 7.05 34.94 54.65
N ALA A 37 8.29 35.28 54.76
CA ALA A 37 9.47 34.45 55.00
C ALA A 37 9.42 33.76 56.38
N SER A 38 9.83 32.51 56.43
CA SER A 38 10.52 31.93 57.56
C SER A 38 11.64 31.02 57.06
N SER A 39 12.83 31.41 57.41
CA SER A 39 14.11 30.74 57.21
C SER A 39 14.13 29.44 58.03
N GLN A 40 14.32 28.30 57.36
CA GLN A 40 14.95 27.12 57.94
C GLN A 40 15.85 26.46 56.93
N SER A 41 17.11 26.42 57.29
CA SER A 41 18.17 25.64 56.69
C SER A 41 17.83 24.17 56.71
N ASN A 42 17.77 23.52 55.52
CA ASN A 42 17.86 22.08 55.45
C ASN A 42 18.79 21.71 54.29
N GLN A 43 19.68 20.86 54.63
CA GLN A 43 20.74 20.21 53.89
C GLN A 43 20.31 19.80 52.50
N GLU A 44 21.12 20.16 51.52
CA GLU A 44 21.20 19.54 50.19
C GLU A 44 21.46 18.07 50.35
N SER A 45 20.48 17.25 50.16
CA SER A 45 20.68 15.86 49.79
C SER A 45 20.85 15.82 48.28
N ASP A 46 22.10 15.80 47.85
CA ASP A 46 22.50 15.39 46.50
C ASP A 46 21.86 14.05 46.17
N GLY A 47 20.72 14.09 45.54
CA GLY A 47 20.08 12.96 44.86
C GLY A 47 20.86 12.66 43.58
N ASN A 48 22.00 12.07 43.74
CA ASN A 48 22.82 11.53 42.65
C ASN A 48 22.03 10.41 41.98
N LEU A 49 21.19 10.75 41.00
CA LEU A 49 20.59 9.78 40.06
C LEU A 49 21.71 9.25 39.17
N SER A 50 22.48 8.31 39.72
CA SER A 50 23.41 7.49 38.96
C SER A 50 22.63 6.60 37.98
N PHE A 51 22.39 7.09 36.76
CA PHE A 51 22.01 6.25 35.63
C PHE A 51 23.22 5.39 35.21
N THR A 52 23.52 4.38 36.00
CA THR A 52 24.43 3.28 35.63
C THR A 52 23.63 2.15 34.98
N GLY A 53 22.93 2.44 33.90
CA GLY A 53 22.33 1.45 33.01
C GLY A 53 23.17 1.34 31.75
N ASN A 54 23.83 0.20 31.58
CA ASN A 54 24.52 -0.15 30.33
C ASN A 54 23.44 -0.37 29.24
N VAL A 55 22.97 0.72 28.61
CA VAL A 55 21.91 0.65 27.59
C VAL A 55 22.53 0.10 26.31
N GLN A 56 22.35 -1.21 26.10
CA GLN A 56 22.76 -1.82 24.83
C GLN A 56 21.92 -1.26 23.69
N PRO A 57 22.54 -0.79 22.60
CA PRO A 57 21.81 -0.28 21.46
C PRO A 57 21.12 -1.42 20.70
N TYR A 58 19.95 -1.15 20.13
CA TYR A 58 19.31 -2.05 19.18
C TYR A 58 19.97 -1.94 17.80
N ASP A 59 19.98 -3.03 17.05
CA ASP A 59 20.39 -2.98 15.66
C ASP A 59 19.36 -2.21 14.83
N ILE A 60 18.06 -2.50 15.03
CA ILE A 60 16.96 -1.87 14.30
C ILE A 60 15.87 -1.41 15.28
N ALA A 61 15.36 -0.19 15.09
CA ALA A 61 14.14 0.30 15.72
C ALA A 61 13.04 0.45 14.66
N ILE A 62 12.01 -0.38 14.73
CA ILE A 62 10.83 -0.32 13.86
C ILE A 62 9.77 0.53 14.56
N VAL A 63 9.50 1.71 14.04
CA VAL A 63 8.45 2.61 14.54
C VAL A 63 7.18 2.36 13.73
N GLY A 64 6.16 1.81 14.39
CA GLY A 64 4.93 1.33 13.79
C GLY A 64 4.87 -0.19 13.73
N GLY A 65 4.11 -0.81 14.63
CA GLY A 65 3.85 -2.25 14.69
C GLY A 65 2.61 -2.68 13.91
N GLY A 66 2.21 -1.93 12.88
CA GLY A 66 1.17 -2.31 11.93
C GLY A 66 1.61 -3.46 11.02
N MET A 67 0.75 -3.85 10.07
CA MET A 67 1.00 -4.98 9.16
C MET A 67 2.38 -4.92 8.47
N VAL A 68 2.80 -3.75 8.00
CA VAL A 68 4.06 -3.60 7.25
C VAL A 68 5.28 -3.67 8.17
N GLY A 69 5.24 -3.03 9.35
CA GLY A 69 6.31 -3.11 10.34
C GLY A 69 6.50 -4.51 10.90
N MET A 70 5.40 -5.21 11.20
CA MET A 70 5.43 -6.60 11.65
C MET A 70 5.90 -7.55 10.54
N ALA A 71 5.53 -7.30 9.27
CA ALA A 71 6.02 -8.05 8.13
C ALA A 71 7.55 -7.92 7.99
N LEU A 72 8.10 -6.72 8.17
CA LEU A 72 9.55 -6.54 8.21
C LEU A 72 10.19 -7.31 9.36
N ALA A 73 9.63 -7.23 10.58
CA ALA A 73 10.14 -7.96 11.74
C ALA A 73 10.17 -9.48 11.49
N CYS A 74 9.07 -10.06 10.93
CA CYS A 74 9.00 -11.47 10.55
C CYS A 74 10.06 -11.83 9.50
N SER A 75 10.22 -10.99 8.47
CA SER A 75 11.23 -11.22 7.43
C SER A 75 12.65 -11.21 7.98
N LEU A 76 12.97 -10.28 8.89
CA LEU A 76 14.27 -10.23 9.57
C LEU A 76 14.50 -11.47 10.45
N ALA A 77 13.46 -11.94 11.14
CA ALA A 77 13.53 -13.11 12.02
C ALA A 77 13.76 -14.43 11.26
N THR A 78 13.23 -14.54 10.05
CA THR A 78 13.31 -15.78 9.24
C THR A 78 14.53 -15.82 8.32
N THR A 79 15.15 -14.67 8.02
CA THR A 79 16.31 -14.61 7.15
C THR A 79 17.60 -14.97 7.93
N PRO A 80 18.41 -15.96 7.50
CA PRO A 80 19.56 -16.45 8.26
C PRO A 80 20.58 -15.38 8.65
N LEU A 81 20.80 -14.38 7.77
CA LEU A 81 21.78 -13.31 7.99
C LEU A 81 21.28 -12.20 8.94
N THR A 82 19.97 -12.11 9.20
CA THR A 82 19.38 -11.04 10.02
C THR A 82 18.75 -11.54 11.31
N LYS A 83 18.54 -12.86 11.47
CA LYS A 83 17.88 -13.44 12.65
C LYS A 83 18.57 -13.18 14.00
N HIS A 84 19.85 -12.80 13.98
CA HIS A 84 20.63 -12.48 15.17
C HIS A 84 20.58 -10.99 15.57
N LEU A 85 19.91 -10.15 14.77
CA LEU A 85 19.78 -8.72 15.06
C LEU A 85 18.84 -8.49 16.24
N SER A 86 19.15 -7.49 17.04
CA SER A 86 18.28 -7.00 18.10
C SER A 86 17.31 -5.94 17.56
N VAL A 87 16.01 -6.15 17.75
CA VAL A 87 14.97 -5.29 17.21
C VAL A 87 14.07 -4.70 18.29
N ALA A 88 13.94 -3.38 18.29
CA ALA A 88 12.92 -2.67 19.06
C ALA A 88 11.71 -2.40 18.15
N ILE A 89 10.49 -2.76 18.58
CA ILE A 89 9.23 -2.44 17.90
C ILE A 89 8.49 -1.41 18.75
N ILE A 90 8.19 -0.25 18.21
CA ILE A 90 7.60 0.88 18.95
C ILE A 90 6.23 1.17 18.37
N ASP A 91 5.17 0.88 19.14
CA ASP A 91 3.80 1.18 18.76
C ASP A 91 2.89 1.21 19.99
N SER A 92 2.00 2.19 20.06
CA SER A 92 1.04 2.34 21.16
C SER A 92 -0.28 1.59 20.92
N SER A 93 -0.39 0.81 19.86
CA SER A 93 -1.63 0.08 19.53
C SER A 93 -1.94 -1.00 20.58
N PRO A 94 -3.17 -1.04 21.11
CA PRO A 94 -3.60 -2.11 22.01
C PRO A 94 -3.53 -3.51 21.37
N ALA A 95 -3.59 -3.61 20.04
CA ALA A 95 -3.52 -4.88 19.31
C ALA A 95 -2.18 -5.60 19.47
N LEU A 96 -1.11 -4.87 19.81
CA LEU A 96 0.21 -5.45 20.11
C LEU A 96 0.34 -5.89 21.57
N ALA A 97 -0.42 -5.25 22.48
CA ALA A 97 -0.39 -5.59 23.89
C ALA A 97 -1.27 -6.82 24.20
N ASN A 98 -2.41 -6.92 23.53
CA ASN A 98 -3.39 -7.98 23.73
C ASN A 98 -3.69 -8.63 22.39
N LYS A 99 -3.10 -9.80 22.15
CA LYS A 99 -3.39 -10.58 20.95
C LYS A 99 -4.87 -10.93 20.89
N PRO A 100 -5.63 -10.44 19.90
CA PRO A 100 -7.03 -10.74 19.80
C PRO A 100 -7.24 -12.24 19.54
N CYS A 101 -8.09 -12.89 20.34
CA CYS A 101 -8.56 -14.25 20.04
C CYS A 101 -9.59 -14.14 18.92
N ILE A 102 -9.19 -14.37 17.68
CA ILE A 102 -10.06 -14.31 16.50
C ILE A 102 -10.65 -15.70 16.27
N LYS A 103 -11.99 -15.79 16.24
CA LYS A 103 -12.70 -17.02 15.88
C LYS A 103 -13.31 -16.88 14.50
N ARG A 104 -13.47 -17.99 13.80
CA ARG A 104 -14.08 -17.98 12.46
C ARG A 104 -15.54 -17.53 12.49
N GLU A 105 -16.22 -17.80 13.58
CA GLU A 105 -17.63 -17.47 13.82
C GLU A 105 -17.84 -16.00 14.21
N ASP A 106 -16.78 -15.27 14.54
CA ASP A 106 -16.89 -13.86 14.88
C ASP A 106 -17.48 -13.07 13.69
N PRO A 107 -18.21 -11.99 13.96
CA PRO A 107 -18.69 -11.10 12.91
C PRO A 107 -17.53 -10.64 12.01
N PRO A 108 -17.73 -10.58 10.69
CA PRO A 108 -16.67 -10.18 9.76
C PRO A 108 -16.26 -8.73 9.98
N ASP A 109 -14.93 -8.46 9.86
CA ASP A 109 -14.38 -7.11 9.98
C ASP A 109 -14.69 -6.30 8.69
N PRO A 110 -15.02 -5.01 8.79
CA PRO A 110 -15.17 -4.15 7.63
C PRO A 110 -13.84 -3.85 6.92
N ARG A 111 -12.71 -4.05 7.59
CA ARG A 111 -11.37 -3.79 7.04
C ARG A 111 -10.75 -5.07 6.54
N VAL A 112 -10.58 -5.14 5.23
CA VAL A 112 -9.93 -6.25 4.56
C VAL A 112 -8.81 -5.75 3.65
N SER A 113 -7.94 -6.66 3.26
CA SER A 113 -6.94 -6.42 2.23
C SER A 113 -6.97 -7.54 1.20
N THR A 114 -6.83 -7.15 -0.07
CA THR A 114 -6.57 -8.08 -1.16
C THR A 114 -5.07 -8.36 -1.20
N VAL A 115 -4.68 -9.58 -0.93
CA VAL A 115 -3.27 -10.03 -0.89
C VAL A 115 -2.92 -10.67 -2.23
N THR A 116 -1.90 -10.16 -2.89
CA THR A 116 -1.43 -10.68 -4.18
C THR A 116 -0.68 -12.02 -4.02
N PRO A 117 -0.54 -12.84 -5.08
CA PRO A 117 0.24 -14.06 -5.02
C PRO A 117 1.68 -13.86 -4.52
N ALA A 118 2.32 -12.71 -4.84
CA ALA A 118 3.64 -12.37 -4.32
C ALA A 118 3.62 -12.16 -2.81
N SER A 119 2.63 -11.42 -2.29
CA SER A 119 2.47 -11.24 -0.84
C SER A 119 2.12 -12.55 -0.14
N ILE A 120 1.30 -13.41 -0.76
CA ILE A 120 1.01 -14.76 -0.23
C ILE A 120 2.30 -15.58 -0.11
N SER A 121 3.17 -15.54 -1.14
CA SER A 121 4.47 -16.21 -1.09
C SER A 121 5.32 -15.67 0.07
N PHE A 122 5.40 -14.36 0.22
CA PHE A 122 6.12 -13.72 1.33
C PHE A 122 5.60 -14.18 2.70
N PHE A 123 4.27 -14.26 2.89
CA PHE A 123 3.68 -14.77 4.14
C PHE A 123 3.95 -16.26 4.35
N LYS A 124 4.03 -17.06 3.28
CA LYS A 124 4.45 -18.47 3.36
C LYS A 124 5.92 -18.59 3.74
N ASP A 125 6.79 -17.82 3.12
CA ASP A 125 8.24 -17.81 3.38
C ASP A 125 8.55 -17.38 4.82
N THR A 126 7.76 -16.47 5.38
CA THR A 126 7.88 -16.04 6.79
C THR A 126 7.17 -16.98 7.78
N GLY A 127 6.40 -17.97 7.32
CA GLY A 127 5.62 -18.89 8.18
C GLY A 127 4.25 -18.37 8.63
N ALA A 128 3.93 -17.10 8.37
CA ALA A 128 2.70 -16.47 8.86
C ALA A 128 1.42 -16.93 8.13
N TRP A 129 1.55 -17.55 6.93
CA TRP A 129 0.40 -17.93 6.11
C TRP A 129 -0.45 -19.05 6.71
N GLN A 130 0.14 -19.96 7.48
CA GLN A 130 -0.59 -21.06 8.13
C GLN A 130 -1.67 -20.54 9.09
N TYR A 131 -1.37 -19.46 9.82
CA TYR A 131 -2.36 -18.81 10.67
C TYR A 131 -3.52 -18.23 9.86
N VAL A 132 -3.25 -17.57 8.73
CA VAL A 132 -4.28 -17.03 7.84
C VAL A 132 -5.23 -18.12 7.35
N GLN A 133 -4.69 -19.30 7.00
CA GLN A 133 -5.48 -20.44 6.49
C GLN A 133 -6.48 -21.01 7.54
N GLN A 134 -6.24 -20.79 8.82
CA GLN A 134 -7.12 -21.22 9.91
C GLN A 134 -8.30 -20.26 10.16
N HIS A 135 -8.27 -19.07 9.55
CA HIS A 135 -9.25 -18.01 9.74
C HIS A 135 -10.01 -17.71 8.44
N ARG A 136 -10.99 -16.78 8.51
CA ARG A 136 -11.79 -16.39 7.36
C ARG A 136 -10.90 -15.71 6.31
N HIS A 137 -10.88 -16.27 5.11
CA HIS A 137 -10.20 -15.75 3.92
C HIS A 137 -10.85 -16.35 2.68
N ALA A 138 -10.70 -15.70 1.53
CA ALA A 138 -11.15 -16.26 0.27
C ALA A 138 -10.15 -16.01 -0.85
N TYR A 139 -9.76 -17.09 -1.51
CA TYR A 139 -9.08 -16.98 -2.79
C TYR A 139 -10.08 -16.62 -3.88
N PHE A 140 -9.65 -15.87 -4.86
CA PHE A 140 -10.41 -15.60 -6.07
C PHE A 140 -9.54 -15.85 -7.30
N ASP A 141 -10.10 -16.52 -8.28
CA ASP A 141 -9.48 -16.86 -9.55
C ASP A 141 -9.96 -15.96 -10.68
N LYS A 142 -11.04 -15.20 -10.46
CA LYS A 142 -11.65 -14.31 -11.43
C LYS A 142 -11.84 -12.91 -10.89
N MET A 143 -11.70 -11.94 -11.79
CA MET A 143 -12.05 -10.56 -11.53
C MET A 143 -12.79 -9.98 -12.73
N GLN A 144 -13.92 -9.33 -12.52
CA GLN A 144 -14.68 -8.63 -13.57
C GLN A 144 -14.73 -7.13 -13.28
N VAL A 145 -14.37 -6.35 -14.28
CA VAL A 145 -14.35 -4.88 -14.22
C VAL A 145 -15.20 -4.31 -15.34
N TRP A 146 -16.12 -3.38 -15.02
CA TRP A 146 -16.94 -2.66 -15.98
C TRP A 146 -17.22 -1.23 -15.51
N ASP A 147 -17.77 -0.41 -16.37
CA ASP A 147 -18.18 0.95 -16.02
C ASP A 147 -19.72 1.15 -16.12
N TYR A 148 -20.17 2.32 -15.66
CA TYR A 148 -21.57 2.68 -15.64
C TYR A 148 -22.17 2.92 -17.05
N THR A 149 -21.35 3.16 -18.06
CA THR A 149 -21.82 3.41 -19.43
C THR A 149 -22.40 2.15 -20.10
N GLY A 150 -22.03 0.97 -19.58
CA GLY A 150 -22.42 -0.31 -20.17
C GLY A 150 -21.80 -0.58 -21.54
N LEU A 151 -20.79 0.20 -21.93
CA LEU A 151 -20.12 0.07 -23.23
C LEU A 151 -19.00 -0.95 -23.25
N GLY A 152 -18.43 -1.28 -22.09
CA GLY A 152 -17.29 -2.20 -22.03
C GLY A 152 -17.11 -2.89 -20.68
N TYR A 153 -16.47 -4.06 -20.71
CA TYR A 153 -16.05 -4.80 -19.53
C TYR A 153 -14.78 -5.58 -19.86
N THR A 154 -14.07 -5.97 -18.81
CA THR A 154 -12.97 -6.93 -18.91
C THR A 154 -13.07 -7.97 -17.81
N LYS A 155 -12.70 -9.21 -18.14
CA LYS A 155 -12.55 -10.30 -17.19
C LYS A 155 -11.09 -10.72 -17.13
N TYR A 156 -10.60 -10.89 -15.93
CA TYR A 156 -9.30 -11.48 -15.65
C TYR A 156 -9.53 -12.84 -15.02
N ASP A 157 -8.86 -13.86 -15.55
CA ASP A 157 -8.89 -15.22 -15.04
C ASP A 157 -7.46 -15.64 -14.71
N ALA A 158 -7.25 -16.31 -13.59
CA ALA A 158 -5.93 -16.77 -13.18
C ALA A 158 -5.31 -17.73 -14.21
N ARG A 159 -6.15 -18.48 -14.92
CA ARG A 159 -5.74 -19.41 -16.01
C ARG A 159 -5.10 -18.69 -17.18
N ASP A 160 -5.41 -17.41 -17.42
CA ASP A 160 -4.79 -16.61 -18.49
C ASP A 160 -3.27 -16.46 -18.31
N VAL A 161 -2.77 -16.68 -17.09
CA VAL A 161 -1.35 -16.59 -16.72
C VAL A 161 -0.82 -17.87 -16.09
N ASP A 162 -1.47 -18.99 -16.34
CA ASP A 162 -1.12 -20.32 -15.85
C ASP A 162 -1.00 -20.35 -14.31
N LYS A 163 -2.00 -19.80 -13.63
CA LYS A 163 -2.10 -19.73 -12.16
C LYS A 163 -3.47 -20.22 -11.68
N GLU A 164 -3.49 -20.62 -10.41
CA GLU A 164 -4.70 -21.07 -9.75
C GLU A 164 -5.54 -19.90 -9.21
N VAL A 165 -4.87 -18.81 -8.79
CA VAL A 165 -5.51 -17.66 -8.14
C VAL A 165 -4.94 -16.32 -8.62
N LEU A 166 -5.79 -15.30 -8.65
CA LEU A 166 -5.40 -13.90 -8.84
C LEU A 166 -4.99 -13.26 -7.51
N GLY A 167 -5.57 -13.69 -6.41
CA GLY A 167 -5.29 -13.17 -5.08
C GLY A 167 -6.12 -13.85 -4.00
N CYS A 168 -5.97 -13.33 -2.79
CA CYS A 168 -6.73 -13.74 -1.62
C CYS A 168 -7.20 -12.50 -0.85
N VAL A 169 -8.45 -12.46 -0.43
CA VAL A 169 -8.97 -11.39 0.44
C VAL A 169 -8.97 -11.89 1.87
N VAL A 170 -8.40 -11.10 2.77
CA VAL A 170 -8.21 -11.46 4.18
C VAL A 170 -8.56 -10.26 5.06
N GLU A 171 -9.17 -10.50 6.21
CA GLU A 171 -9.41 -9.47 7.21
C GLU A 171 -8.09 -8.93 7.78
N ASN A 172 -7.97 -7.60 7.91
CA ASN A 172 -6.72 -6.97 8.37
C ASN A 172 -6.31 -7.43 9.77
N LYS A 173 -7.28 -7.68 10.65
CA LYS A 173 -7.01 -8.25 11.99
C LYS A 173 -6.34 -9.63 11.91
N VAL A 174 -6.73 -10.45 10.93
CA VAL A 174 -6.16 -11.80 10.73
C VAL A 174 -4.73 -11.69 10.19
N LEU A 175 -4.49 -10.83 9.18
CA LEU A 175 -3.14 -10.58 8.65
C LEU A 175 -2.18 -10.06 9.73
N HIS A 176 -2.63 -9.10 10.54
CA HIS A 176 -1.82 -8.56 11.63
C HIS A 176 -1.52 -9.61 12.70
N SER A 177 -2.55 -10.36 13.13
CA SER A 177 -2.39 -11.41 14.15
C SER A 177 -1.51 -12.57 13.67
N SER A 178 -1.53 -12.90 12.37
CA SER A 178 -0.66 -13.91 11.79
C SER A 178 0.83 -13.54 11.89
N LEU A 179 1.15 -12.28 11.61
CA LEU A 179 2.51 -11.76 11.74
C LEU A 179 2.97 -11.67 13.20
N LEU A 180 2.06 -11.21 14.09
CA LEU A 180 2.34 -11.15 15.52
C LEU A 180 2.56 -12.55 16.10
N SER A 181 1.72 -13.53 15.75
CA SER A 181 1.90 -14.91 16.17
C SER A 181 3.24 -15.46 15.72
N GLN A 182 3.56 -15.26 14.43
CA GLN A 182 4.81 -15.74 13.86
C GLN A 182 6.04 -15.16 14.55
N ILE A 183 6.03 -13.86 14.87
CA ILE A 183 7.19 -13.24 15.52
C ILE A 183 7.32 -13.68 17.00
N GLU A 184 6.20 -13.96 17.67
CA GLU A 184 6.20 -14.51 19.05
C GLU A 184 6.81 -15.90 19.09
N ASP A 185 6.53 -16.74 18.11
CA ASP A 185 7.00 -18.13 18.01
C ASP A 185 8.50 -18.26 17.65
N THR A 186 9.18 -17.14 17.40
CA THR A 186 10.60 -17.13 17.06
C THR A 186 11.50 -16.71 18.23
N ASP A 187 12.71 -17.31 18.33
CA ASP A 187 13.76 -16.89 19.27
C ASP A 187 14.45 -15.58 18.88
N PHE A 188 13.82 -14.82 18.00
CA PHE A 188 14.34 -13.54 17.52
C PHE A 188 14.43 -12.51 18.66
N GLN A 189 15.59 -11.82 18.78
CA GLN A 189 15.81 -10.81 19.82
C GLN A 189 14.96 -9.58 19.56
N LYS A 190 13.77 -9.54 20.15
CA LYS A 190 12.78 -8.47 20.00
C LYS A 190 12.35 -7.91 21.34
N LYS A 191 12.06 -6.59 21.34
CA LYS A 191 11.37 -5.92 22.45
C LYS A 191 10.29 -5.00 21.89
N ILE A 192 9.06 -5.17 22.36
CA ILE A 192 7.92 -4.32 21.99
C ILE A 192 7.79 -3.23 23.05
N PHE A 193 7.78 -1.98 22.62
CA PHE A 193 7.52 -0.80 23.41
C PHE A 193 6.11 -0.29 23.11
N HIS A 194 5.21 -0.42 24.07
CA HIS A 194 3.81 0.07 23.97
C HIS A 194 3.76 1.58 24.18
N SER A 195 4.45 2.32 23.32
CA SER A 195 4.67 3.74 23.46
C SER A 195 4.71 4.40 22.08
N ARG A 196 4.73 5.74 22.06
CA ARG A 196 4.87 6.52 20.81
C ARG A 196 6.23 7.17 20.75
N LEU A 197 6.77 7.29 19.52
CA LEU A 197 7.93 8.12 19.27
C LEU A 197 7.55 9.60 19.48
N THR A 198 8.31 10.32 20.28
CA THR A 198 8.11 11.76 20.53
C THR A 198 9.22 12.61 19.93
N SER A 199 10.46 12.11 19.97
CA SER A 199 11.64 12.81 19.46
C SER A 199 12.62 11.81 18.86
N MET A 200 13.37 12.27 17.86
CA MET A 200 14.43 11.47 17.22
C MET A 200 15.61 12.36 16.87
N SER A 201 16.81 11.92 17.24
CA SER A 201 18.08 12.54 16.86
C SER A 201 18.93 11.56 16.10
N LEU A 202 19.25 11.86 14.85
CA LEU A 202 20.06 11.03 13.96
C LEU A 202 21.57 11.24 14.15
N ASN A 203 21.98 12.33 14.81
CA ASN A 203 23.34 12.65 15.17
C ASN A 203 23.35 13.19 16.60
N PRO A 204 23.20 12.35 17.63
CA PRO A 204 23.24 12.85 19.01
C PRO A 204 24.62 13.47 19.28
N SER A 205 24.61 14.77 19.59
CA SER A 205 25.84 15.47 19.98
C SER A 205 26.41 14.86 21.26
N SER A 206 27.73 14.77 21.33
CA SER A 206 28.47 14.16 22.45
C SER A 206 28.31 14.89 23.80
N SER A 207 27.62 16.05 23.81
CA SER A 207 27.50 16.93 24.98
C SER A 207 26.45 16.53 26.02
N SER A 208 25.60 15.55 25.75
CA SER A 208 24.51 15.15 26.67
C SER A 208 24.74 13.85 27.43
N ILE A 209 25.92 13.25 27.32
CA ILE A 209 26.25 12.01 28.03
C ILE A 209 27.54 12.28 28.83
N VAL A 210 27.40 12.50 30.13
CA VAL A 210 28.54 12.49 31.06
C VAL A 210 29.05 11.06 31.08
N VAL A 211 30.20 10.86 30.47
CA VAL A 211 30.91 9.57 30.44
C VAL A 211 31.94 9.59 31.54
N ASP A 212 31.85 8.60 32.42
CA ASP A 212 32.92 8.27 33.31
C ASP A 212 34.20 8.04 32.49
N SER A 213 35.28 8.71 32.87
CA SER A 213 36.55 8.84 32.14
C SER A 213 37.33 7.53 31.94
N THR A 214 36.71 6.38 32.25
CA THR A 214 37.34 5.04 32.14
C THR A 214 36.80 4.20 30.98
N ALA A 215 35.78 4.70 30.21
CA ALA A 215 35.26 3.97 29.05
C ALA A 215 36.23 4.13 27.85
N SER A 216 36.65 2.99 27.31
CA SER A 216 37.57 2.89 26.18
C SER A 216 37.15 3.77 24.98
N THR A 217 38.12 4.31 24.26
CA THR A 217 37.98 5.16 23.05
C THR A 217 37.04 4.55 22.01
N GLU A 218 36.91 3.21 21.95
CA GLU A 218 36.00 2.49 21.05
C GLU A 218 34.50 2.75 21.34
N ALA A 219 34.11 2.89 22.63
CA ALA A 219 32.74 3.20 23.01
C ALA A 219 32.31 4.61 22.57
N SER A 220 33.26 5.56 22.52
CA SER A 220 33.02 6.93 22.05
C SER A 220 32.80 7.00 20.52
N TYR A 221 33.57 6.22 19.74
CA TYR A 221 33.40 6.16 18.27
C TYR A 221 32.09 5.47 17.83
N ALA A 222 31.60 4.50 18.62
CA ALA A 222 30.34 3.83 18.33
C ALA A 222 29.11 4.74 18.51
N ARG A 223 29.16 5.70 19.43
CA ARG A 223 28.01 6.56 19.79
C ARG A 223 27.61 7.55 18.70
N GLY A 224 28.53 8.11 17.93
CA GLY A 224 28.24 8.98 16.79
C GLY A 224 27.60 8.26 15.59
N ARG A 225 27.44 6.94 15.68
CA ARG A 225 26.85 6.09 14.64
C ARG A 225 25.45 5.58 14.97
N LEU A 226 24.80 6.05 16.02
CA LEU A 226 23.50 5.59 16.46
C LEU A 226 22.46 6.72 16.38
N ALA A 227 21.21 6.38 16.09
CA ALA A 227 20.07 7.25 16.28
C ALA A 227 19.58 7.14 17.74
N LYS A 228 19.22 8.27 18.37
CA LYS A 228 18.53 8.30 19.67
C LYS A 228 17.05 8.53 19.43
N LEU A 229 16.20 7.71 20.07
CA LEU A 229 14.75 7.83 20.05
C LEU A 229 14.26 8.07 21.48
N GLU A 230 13.32 9.01 21.63
CA GLU A 230 12.65 9.27 22.91
C GLU A 230 11.17 8.91 22.77
N LEU A 231 10.64 8.23 23.76
CA LEU A 231 9.31 7.68 23.76
C LEU A 231 8.38 8.44 24.71
N SER A 232 7.08 8.35 24.48
CA SER A 232 6.06 9.04 25.27
C SER A 232 5.95 8.57 26.74
N ASP A 233 6.52 7.45 27.07
CA ASP A 233 6.62 6.90 28.44
C ASP A 233 7.88 7.37 29.19
N GLY A 234 8.68 8.26 28.59
CA GLY A 234 9.95 8.76 29.15
C GLY A 234 11.16 7.89 28.87
N ASN A 235 10.99 6.72 28.27
CA ASN A 235 12.11 5.86 27.88
C ASN A 235 12.88 6.46 26.69
N SER A 236 14.20 6.22 26.69
CA SER A 236 15.05 6.51 25.54
C SER A 236 15.73 5.23 25.07
N LEU A 237 15.92 5.08 23.77
CA LEU A 237 16.66 3.97 23.18
C LEU A 237 17.58 4.45 22.06
N TYR A 238 18.57 3.64 21.73
CA TYR A 238 19.52 3.88 20.66
C TYR A 238 19.41 2.76 19.63
N ALA A 239 19.51 3.09 18.33
CA ALA A 239 19.46 2.12 17.24
C ALA A 239 20.45 2.46 16.13
N LYS A 240 21.01 1.43 15.46
CA LYS A 240 21.83 1.60 14.26
C LYS A 240 21.01 2.05 13.07
N LEU A 241 19.75 1.57 12.97
CA LEU A 241 18.81 1.91 11.91
C LEU A 241 17.42 2.14 12.50
N VAL A 242 16.76 3.22 12.10
CA VAL A 242 15.35 3.49 12.38
C VAL A 242 14.53 3.24 11.13
N VAL A 243 13.47 2.45 11.25
CA VAL A 243 12.52 2.17 10.18
C VAL A 243 11.18 2.79 10.52
N GLY A 244 10.74 3.76 9.71
CA GLY A 244 9.40 4.35 9.80
C GLY A 244 8.39 3.51 9.05
N SER A 245 7.49 2.86 9.79
CA SER A 245 6.34 2.10 9.31
C SER A 245 5.04 2.52 10.01
N ASP A 246 5.00 3.77 10.49
CA ASP A 246 4.00 4.37 11.36
C ASP A 246 2.84 5.03 10.59
N GLY A 247 2.64 4.63 9.32
CA GLY A 247 1.48 4.94 8.52
C GLY A 247 1.52 6.32 7.85
N GLY A 248 0.40 6.71 7.22
CA GLY A 248 0.31 7.93 6.39
C GLY A 248 0.59 9.24 7.13
N LYS A 249 0.43 9.27 8.46
CA LYS A 249 0.78 10.39 9.35
C LYS A 249 2.11 10.14 10.09
N SER A 250 3.09 9.62 9.41
CA SER A 250 4.37 9.19 9.97
C SER A 250 5.10 10.28 10.73
N GLN A 251 5.36 10.03 12.02
CA GLN A 251 6.17 10.85 12.89
C GLN A 251 7.66 10.73 12.53
N VAL A 252 8.10 9.50 12.14
CA VAL A 252 9.48 9.28 11.68
C VAL A 252 9.79 10.13 10.46
N ARG A 253 8.88 10.16 9.49
CA ARG A 253 9.03 10.98 8.27
C ARG A 253 9.18 12.47 8.61
N GLU A 254 8.35 12.97 9.53
CA GLU A 254 8.37 14.36 9.97
C GLU A 254 9.66 14.70 10.72
N LEU A 255 10.03 13.90 11.72
CA LEU A 255 11.24 14.12 12.54
C LEU A 255 12.53 13.96 11.74
N ALA A 256 12.55 13.12 10.72
CA ALA A 256 13.69 12.98 9.80
C ALA A 256 13.75 14.09 8.74
N GLY A 257 12.75 14.96 8.66
CA GLY A 257 12.71 16.08 7.71
C GLY A 257 12.44 15.67 6.25
N PHE A 258 11.89 14.49 6.01
CA PHE A 258 11.55 14.05 4.67
C PHE A 258 10.36 14.87 4.12
N LYS A 259 10.55 15.44 2.93
CA LYS A 259 9.49 16.16 2.21
C LYS A 259 8.58 15.18 1.48
N THR A 260 7.32 15.56 1.32
CA THR A 260 6.32 14.78 0.60
C THR A 260 5.71 15.57 -0.55
N THR A 261 5.29 14.84 -1.58
CA THR A 261 4.49 15.33 -2.70
C THR A 261 3.21 14.53 -2.74
N GLY A 262 2.07 15.18 -3.00
CA GLY A 262 0.78 14.49 -3.06
C GLY A 262 -0.40 15.45 -2.94
N TRP A 263 -1.59 14.88 -2.96
CA TRP A 263 -2.85 15.60 -2.85
C TRP A 263 -3.93 14.74 -2.19
N LYS A 264 -4.95 15.41 -1.68
CA LYS A 264 -6.16 14.75 -1.21
C LYS A 264 -7.14 14.67 -2.39
N TYR A 265 -7.75 13.51 -2.56
CA TYR A 265 -8.90 13.40 -3.46
C TYR A 265 -10.12 14.00 -2.76
N SER A 266 -11.03 14.61 -3.55
CA SER A 266 -12.34 15.04 -3.03
C SER A 266 -13.29 13.82 -2.95
N GLN A 267 -12.82 12.74 -2.38
CA GLN A 267 -13.50 11.44 -2.30
C GLN A 267 -13.20 10.77 -0.97
N ASN A 268 -14.20 10.02 -0.49
CA ASN A 268 -14.07 9.08 0.62
C ASN A 268 -14.31 7.65 0.11
N ALA A 269 -13.75 6.67 0.80
CA ALA A 269 -14.16 5.27 0.66
C ALA A 269 -15.05 4.88 1.82
N VAL A 270 -16.24 4.33 1.52
CA VAL A 270 -17.10 3.62 2.47
C VAL A 270 -16.77 2.14 2.37
N ILE A 271 -16.45 1.51 3.50
CA ILE A 271 -16.16 0.08 3.60
C ILE A 271 -17.09 -0.59 4.57
N CYS A 272 -17.49 -1.79 4.24
CA CYS A 272 -18.26 -2.69 5.11
C CYS A 272 -18.23 -4.11 4.56
N THR A 273 -18.67 -5.06 5.38
CA THR A 273 -18.90 -6.44 4.94
C THR A 273 -20.40 -6.71 4.81
N VAL A 274 -20.77 -7.43 3.77
CA VAL A 274 -22.14 -7.81 3.41
C VAL A 274 -22.26 -9.31 3.24
N GLU A 275 -23.48 -9.82 3.42
CA GLU A 275 -23.84 -11.22 3.21
C GLU A 275 -24.61 -11.41 1.89
N HIS A 276 -24.37 -12.52 1.22
CA HIS A 276 -25.04 -12.92 -0.03
C HIS A 276 -25.94 -14.14 0.17
N SER A 277 -26.88 -14.32 -0.74
CA SER A 277 -27.69 -15.53 -0.82
C SER A 277 -26.89 -16.77 -1.28
N VAL A 278 -25.83 -16.55 -2.06
CA VAL A 278 -24.92 -17.57 -2.63
C VAL A 278 -23.47 -17.23 -2.34
N GLU A 279 -22.58 -18.17 -2.44
CA GLU A 279 -21.13 -17.92 -2.31
C GLU A 279 -20.61 -17.07 -3.47
N ASN A 280 -19.61 -16.26 -3.18
CA ASN A 280 -18.93 -15.39 -4.14
C ASN A 280 -17.45 -15.77 -4.26
N TYR A 281 -16.98 -16.11 -5.48
CA TYR A 281 -15.60 -16.47 -5.79
C TYR A 281 -14.92 -15.50 -6.76
N CYS A 282 -15.63 -14.45 -7.15
CA CYS A 282 -15.15 -13.44 -8.09
C CYS A 282 -14.98 -12.09 -7.40
N ALA A 283 -13.93 -11.37 -7.73
CA ALA A 283 -13.78 -9.97 -7.37
C ALA A 283 -14.48 -9.09 -8.43
N TRP A 284 -15.43 -8.29 -8.00
CA TRP A 284 -16.21 -7.43 -8.87
C TRP A 284 -15.83 -5.98 -8.66
N GLN A 285 -15.68 -5.21 -9.74
CA GLN A 285 -15.43 -3.78 -9.66
C GLN A 285 -16.21 -3.04 -10.75
N ARG A 286 -17.03 -2.11 -10.34
CA ARG A 286 -17.77 -1.22 -11.22
C ARG A 286 -17.35 0.22 -11.04
N PHE A 287 -16.97 0.89 -12.12
CA PHE A 287 -16.71 2.32 -12.11
C PHE A 287 -18.02 3.08 -12.26
N LEU A 288 -18.33 3.91 -11.27
CA LEU A 288 -19.50 4.78 -11.20
C LEU A 288 -19.07 6.25 -11.35
N PRO A 289 -20.00 7.19 -11.62
CA PRO A 289 -19.63 8.61 -11.82
C PRO A 289 -18.89 9.26 -10.66
N ALA A 290 -19.26 8.94 -9.41
CA ALA A 290 -18.61 9.47 -8.21
C ALA A 290 -17.32 8.71 -7.82
N GLY A 291 -17.14 7.47 -8.29
CA GLY A 291 -16.02 6.61 -8.00
C GLY A 291 -16.38 5.12 -8.05
N PRO A 292 -15.42 4.21 -7.99
CA PRO A 292 -15.68 2.78 -8.10
C PRO A 292 -16.35 2.19 -6.86
N ILE A 293 -17.18 1.16 -7.11
CA ILE A 293 -17.62 0.19 -6.11
C ILE A 293 -16.94 -1.15 -6.40
N ALA A 294 -16.36 -1.76 -5.37
CA ALA A 294 -15.80 -3.11 -5.42
C ALA A 294 -16.57 -4.03 -4.47
N LEU A 295 -16.74 -5.30 -4.90
CA LEU A 295 -17.30 -6.38 -4.11
C LEU A 295 -16.27 -7.51 -4.09
N LEU A 296 -15.63 -7.73 -2.94
CA LEU A 296 -14.48 -8.61 -2.77
C LEU A 296 -14.86 -9.82 -1.91
N PRO A 297 -14.72 -11.08 -2.39
CA PRO A 297 -15.08 -12.26 -1.62
C PRO A 297 -14.19 -12.43 -0.38
N ILE A 298 -14.77 -12.74 0.77
CA ILE A 298 -14.02 -13.07 1.99
C ILE A 298 -14.37 -14.46 2.57
N GLY A 299 -15.17 -15.23 1.84
CA GLY A 299 -15.62 -16.57 2.21
C GLY A 299 -16.94 -16.60 2.99
N ASP A 300 -17.48 -17.78 3.20
CA ASP A 300 -18.68 -18.07 3.99
C ASP A 300 -19.90 -17.19 3.58
N LYS A 301 -20.12 -16.95 2.30
CA LYS A 301 -21.14 -16.05 1.72
C LYS A 301 -21.00 -14.57 2.09
N PHE A 302 -19.82 -14.17 2.57
CA PHE A 302 -19.54 -12.78 2.83
C PHE A 302 -18.67 -12.16 1.74
N SER A 303 -18.90 -10.88 1.48
CA SER A 303 -18.01 -10.05 0.66
C SER A 303 -17.82 -8.69 1.30
N ASN A 304 -16.66 -8.11 1.06
CA ASN A 304 -16.38 -6.75 1.50
C ASN A 304 -16.71 -5.76 0.38
N ILE A 305 -17.36 -4.67 0.75
CA ILE A 305 -17.62 -3.51 -0.11
C ILE A 305 -16.53 -2.48 0.12
N VAL A 306 -15.97 -1.96 -0.97
CA VAL A 306 -15.17 -0.73 -0.99
C VAL A 306 -15.80 0.20 -2.00
N TRP A 307 -16.51 1.23 -1.53
CA TRP A 307 -17.25 2.14 -2.39
C TRP A 307 -16.73 3.57 -2.28
N THR A 308 -16.13 4.06 -3.34
CA THR A 308 -15.61 5.43 -3.43
C THR A 308 -16.72 6.37 -3.88
N MET A 309 -16.88 7.48 -3.16
CA MET A 309 -17.92 8.48 -3.41
C MET A 309 -17.51 9.85 -2.87
N ASN A 310 -18.35 10.86 -3.09
CA ASN A 310 -18.12 12.21 -2.52
C ASN A 310 -18.21 12.20 -0.99
N PRO A 311 -17.57 13.14 -0.28
CA PRO A 311 -17.57 13.18 1.18
C PRO A 311 -18.97 13.32 1.78
N GLU A 312 -19.88 14.09 1.15
CA GLU A 312 -21.27 14.27 1.58
C GLU A 312 -22.03 12.94 1.47
N GLU A 313 -22.00 12.31 0.30
CA GLU A 313 -22.60 11.00 0.07
C GLU A 313 -22.08 9.96 1.06
N SER A 314 -20.78 9.96 1.34
CA SER A 314 -20.16 8.99 2.27
C SER A 314 -20.71 9.12 3.69
N SER A 315 -21.06 10.32 4.14
CA SER A 315 -21.70 10.57 5.43
C SER A 315 -23.13 10.03 5.45
N ASP A 316 -23.88 10.26 4.39
CA ASP A 316 -25.26 9.78 4.22
C ASP A 316 -25.29 8.24 4.20
N PHE A 317 -24.42 7.62 3.41
CA PHE A 317 -24.32 6.16 3.31
C PHE A 317 -23.87 5.51 4.62
N LYS A 318 -23.02 6.17 5.40
CA LYS A 318 -22.60 5.69 6.72
C LYS A 318 -23.75 5.66 7.71
N SER A 319 -24.66 6.64 7.67
CA SER A 319 -25.79 6.79 8.60
C SER A 319 -27.10 6.17 8.08
N MET A 320 -27.16 5.77 6.81
CA MET A 320 -28.33 5.20 6.15
C MET A 320 -28.85 3.95 6.86
N LYS A 321 -30.16 3.67 6.82
CA LYS A 321 -30.72 2.41 7.32
C LYS A 321 -30.16 1.21 6.57
N GLU A 322 -29.99 0.08 7.23
CA GLU A 322 -29.35 -1.12 6.66
C GLU A 322 -30.05 -1.61 5.39
N ASP A 323 -31.39 -1.71 5.40
CA ASP A 323 -32.17 -2.17 4.24
C ASP A 323 -32.01 -1.23 3.03
N ASP A 324 -31.97 0.08 3.27
CA ASP A 324 -31.81 1.06 2.21
C ASP A 324 -30.38 1.06 1.67
N PHE A 325 -29.39 0.83 2.52
CA PHE A 325 -28.00 0.63 2.11
C PHE A 325 -27.85 -0.62 1.25
N VAL A 326 -28.43 -1.75 1.63
CA VAL A 326 -28.43 -3.00 0.85
C VAL A 326 -29.08 -2.80 -0.51
N LYS A 327 -30.22 -2.08 -0.57
CA LYS A 327 -30.87 -1.71 -1.85
C LYS A 327 -29.94 -0.85 -2.71
N ALA A 328 -29.27 0.16 -2.10
CA ALA A 328 -28.36 1.04 -2.81
C ALA A 328 -27.14 0.29 -3.36
N VAL A 329 -26.56 -0.65 -2.61
CA VAL A 329 -25.46 -1.50 -3.07
C VAL A 329 -25.89 -2.36 -4.26
N ASN A 330 -27.04 -3.06 -4.14
CA ASN A 330 -27.56 -3.88 -5.23
C ASN A 330 -27.87 -3.02 -6.47
N HIS A 331 -28.47 -1.84 -6.28
CA HIS A 331 -28.72 -0.89 -7.35
C HIS A 331 -27.42 -0.44 -8.03
N ALA A 332 -26.37 -0.15 -7.25
CA ALA A 332 -25.07 0.27 -7.78
C ALA A 332 -24.33 -0.85 -8.55
N LEU A 333 -24.48 -2.09 -8.15
CA LEU A 333 -23.84 -3.24 -8.81
C LEU A 333 -24.64 -3.75 -10.01
N ASP A 334 -25.96 -3.50 -10.06
CA ASP A 334 -26.87 -3.97 -11.10
C ASP A 334 -27.13 -2.87 -12.15
N TYR A 335 -28.33 -2.28 -12.20
CA TYR A 335 -28.74 -1.38 -13.29
C TYR A 335 -28.72 0.12 -12.93
N GLY A 336 -28.43 0.46 -11.68
CA GLY A 336 -28.73 1.79 -11.12
C GLY A 336 -28.07 2.98 -11.79
N TYR A 337 -26.96 2.77 -12.46
CA TYR A 337 -26.22 3.83 -13.15
C TYR A 337 -26.09 3.59 -14.66
N GLY A 338 -26.74 2.58 -15.19
CA GLY A 338 -26.72 2.23 -16.60
C GLY A 338 -26.84 0.73 -16.84
N SER A 339 -27.07 0.33 -18.09
CA SER A 339 -27.23 -1.08 -18.48
C SER A 339 -25.93 -1.87 -18.31
N HIS A 340 -26.05 -3.18 -18.10
CA HIS A 340 -24.92 -4.09 -18.18
C HIS A 340 -24.33 -4.12 -19.59
N PRO A 341 -23.02 -4.34 -19.71
CA PRO A 341 -22.38 -4.52 -21.01
C PRO A 341 -22.98 -5.69 -21.76
N LYS A 342 -23.28 -5.49 -23.04
CA LYS A 342 -23.68 -6.59 -23.93
C LYS A 342 -22.44 -7.33 -24.38
N SER A 343 -22.50 -8.65 -24.46
CA SER A 343 -21.39 -9.51 -24.90
C SER A 343 -20.95 -9.27 -26.36
N SER A 344 -21.74 -8.53 -27.13
CA SER A 344 -21.39 -8.07 -28.48
C SER A 344 -21.78 -6.60 -28.63
N LEU A 345 -20.81 -5.72 -28.85
CA LEU A 345 -21.09 -4.38 -29.33
C LEU A 345 -21.62 -4.48 -30.78
N PRO A 346 -22.80 -3.89 -31.09
CA PRO A 346 -23.21 -3.72 -32.47
C PRO A 346 -22.14 -2.88 -33.20
N GLY A 347 -21.46 -3.45 -34.17
CA GLY A 347 -20.38 -2.77 -34.91
C GLY A 347 -18.95 -3.10 -34.51
N SER A 348 -18.69 -3.74 -33.37
CA SER A 348 -17.31 -4.13 -32.96
C SER A 348 -16.70 -5.18 -33.90
N ALA A 349 -17.50 -5.97 -34.60
CA ALA A 349 -17.05 -6.90 -35.62
C ALA A 349 -16.29 -6.21 -36.78
N GLY A 350 -16.59 -4.94 -37.07
CA GLY A 350 -15.91 -4.16 -38.12
C GLY A 350 -14.70 -3.36 -37.62
N MET A 351 -14.76 -2.82 -36.40
CA MET A 351 -13.70 -1.95 -35.87
C MET A 351 -12.39 -2.68 -35.54
N PHE A 352 -12.46 -3.98 -35.26
CA PHE A 352 -11.29 -4.81 -34.93
C PHE A 352 -11.10 -5.99 -35.92
N SER A 353 -11.79 -5.98 -37.07
CA SER A 353 -11.68 -7.06 -38.07
C SER A 353 -10.26 -7.25 -38.60
N TRP A 354 -9.47 -6.19 -38.62
CA TRP A 354 -8.05 -6.22 -39.02
C TRP A 354 -7.13 -6.90 -37.99
N LEU A 355 -7.55 -7.01 -36.72
CA LEU A 355 -6.82 -7.72 -35.68
C LEU A 355 -7.06 -9.24 -35.70
N ARG A 356 -8.06 -9.73 -36.44
CA ARG A 356 -8.43 -11.15 -36.46
C ARG A 356 -7.38 -12.10 -37.03
N GLY A 357 -6.40 -11.60 -37.75
CA GLY A 357 -5.41 -12.45 -38.44
C GLY A 357 -4.35 -13.08 -37.52
N ASN A 358 -4.03 -12.48 -36.36
CA ASN A 358 -2.87 -12.88 -35.54
C ASN A 358 -3.12 -12.87 -34.03
N VAL A 359 -4.35 -12.71 -33.56
CA VAL A 359 -4.68 -12.66 -32.12
C VAL A 359 -5.68 -13.75 -31.81
N THR A 360 -5.34 -14.64 -30.87
CA THR A 360 -6.27 -15.61 -30.33
C THR A 360 -7.37 -14.86 -29.57
N ILE A 361 -8.53 -14.69 -30.21
CA ILE A 361 -9.71 -14.08 -29.60
C ILE A 361 -10.36 -15.18 -28.78
N PHE A 362 -10.37 -15.03 -27.46
CA PHE A 362 -11.19 -15.88 -26.59
C PHE A 362 -12.66 -15.57 -26.87
N ALA A 363 -13.27 -16.41 -27.72
CA ALA A 363 -14.69 -16.36 -27.98
C ALA A 363 -15.44 -16.90 -26.74
N ASN A 364 -16.44 -16.15 -26.27
CA ASN A 364 -17.51 -16.57 -25.37
C ASN A 364 -17.35 -16.46 -23.86
N GLU A 365 -16.59 -15.55 -23.29
CA GLU A 365 -16.85 -15.18 -21.89
C GLU A 365 -17.99 -14.15 -21.83
N SER A 366 -19.20 -14.59 -21.50
CA SER A 366 -20.35 -13.70 -21.30
C SER A 366 -20.15 -12.84 -20.03
N PHE A 367 -20.72 -11.63 -20.02
CA PHE A 367 -20.80 -10.82 -18.82
C PHE A 367 -21.56 -11.57 -17.72
N GLU A 368 -21.01 -11.60 -16.51
CA GLU A 368 -21.64 -12.21 -15.34
C GLU A 368 -22.21 -11.14 -14.41
N ILE A 369 -23.35 -11.43 -13.79
CA ILE A 369 -24.01 -10.52 -12.85
C ILE A 369 -23.49 -10.85 -11.44
N PRO A 370 -23.05 -9.83 -10.64
CA PRO A 370 -22.64 -10.05 -9.26
C PRO A 370 -23.75 -10.68 -8.41
N PRO A 371 -23.41 -11.48 -7.40
CA PRO A 371 -24.39 -12.04 -6.48
C PRO A 371 -25.10 -10.93 -5.70
N LYS A 372 -26.41 -11.11 -5.45
CA LYS A 372 -27.21 -10.13 -4.70
C LYS A 372 -26.82 -10.12 -3.23
N VAL A 373 -26.61 -8.93 -2.72
CA VAL A 373 -26.44 -8.66 -1.28
C VAL A 373 -27.79 -8.75 -0.59
N VAL A 374 -27.88 -9.51 0.50
CA VAL A 374 -29.11 -9.71 1.26
C VAL A 374 -29.09 -8.99 2.60
N LYS A 375 -27.90 -8.78 3.20
CA LYS A 375 -27.78 -8.20 4.54
C LYS A 375 -26.44 -7.49 4.73
N LEU A 376 -26.43 -6.46 5.58
CA LEU A 376 -25.21 -5.87 6.12
C LEU A 376 -24.68 -6.78 7.24
N ALA A 377 -23.38 -7.12 7.20
CA ALA A 377 -22.76 -8.05 8.13
C ALA A 377 -21.74 -7.38 9.08
N SER A 378 -21.35 -6.13 8.83
CA SER A 378 -20.46 -5.35 9.70
C SER A 378 -20.90 -3.90 9.79
N GLU A 379 -20.29 -3.14 10.71
CA GLU A 379 -20.40 -1.68 10.68
C GLU A 379 -19.87 -1.08 9.37
N ARG A 380 -20.33 0.11 9.04
CA ARG A 380 -19.86 0.91 7.91
C ARG A 380 -18.84 1.93 8.38
N MET A 381 -17.66 1.89 7.81
CA MET A 381 -16.59 2.85 8.06
C MET A 381 -16.38 3.73 6.83
N ALA A 382 -15.98 4.99 7.04
CA ALA A 382 -15.63 5.91 5.95
C ALA A 382 -14.30 6.59 6.26
N PHE A 383 -13.45 6.76 5.23
CA PHE A 383 -12.18 7.46 5.36
C PHE A 383 -11.84 8.24 4.08
N PRO A 384 -11.17 9.41 4.25
CA PRO A 384 -10.78 10.24 3.12
C PRO A 384 -9.65 9.60 2.32
N LEU A 385 -9.68 9.81 1.00
CA LEU A 385 -8.69 9.30 0.07
C LEU A 385 -7.62 10.35 -0.23
N SER A 386 -6.38 9.89 -0.32
CA SER A 386 -5.24 10.74 -0.66
C SER A 386 -4.17 9.94 -1.42
N LEU A 387 -3.38 10.66 -2.18
CA LEU A 387 -2.12 10.19 -2.73
C LEU A 387 -1.01 10.98 -2.06
N MET A 388 -0.01 10.29 -1.54
CA MET A 388 1.17 10.90 -0.93
C MET A 388 2.39 10.06 -1.24
N HIS A 389 3.49 10.73 -1.51
CA HIS A 389 4.78 10.12 -1.81
C HIS A 389 5.88 10.91 -1.11
N ALA A 390 6.74 10.24 -0.34
CA ALA A 390 7.94 10.85 0.21
C ALA A 390 8.97 11.06 -0.90
N ASN A 391 9.56 12.26 -0.97
CA ASN A 391 10.53 12.60 -2.00
C ASN A 391 11.81 11.76 -1.90
N GLU A 392 12.13 11.31 -0.70
CA GLU A 392 13.18 10.34 -0.40
C GLU A 392 12.63 9.29 0.55
N TYR A 393 13.07 8.03 0.41
CA TYR A 393 12.69 6.94 1.29
C TYR A 393 13.76 6.65 2.32
N ALA A 394 15.00 7.08 2.08
CA ALA A 394 16.13 6.75 2.89
C ALA A 394 17.08 7.94 3.08
N SER A 395 17.55 8.10 4.31
CA SER A 395 18.64 8.97 4.70
C SER A 395 19.57 8.21 5.65
N LYS A 396 20.65 8.85 6.12
CA LYS A 396 21.55 8.19 7.06
C LYS A 396 20.78 7.74 8.31
N ARG A 397 20.83 6.46 8.63
CA ARG A 397 20.22 5.82 9.82
C ARG A 397 18.69 5.83 9.86
N VAL A 398 18.01 6.23 8.79
CA VAL A 398 16.56 6.22 8.75
C VAL A 398 16.04 5.81 7.37
N VAL A 399 15.00 4.99 7.36
CA VAL A 399 14.31 4.52 6.15
C VAL A 399 12.81 4.46 6.38
N LEU A 400 12.02 4.75 5.35
CA LEU A 400 10.55 4.69 5.36
C LEU A 400 10.06 3.51 4.54
N ILE A 401 9.01 2.82 5.03
CA ILE A 401 8.33 1.73 4.34
C ILE A 401 6.80 1.88 4.44
N GLY A 402 6.07 1.33 3.48
CA GLY A 402 4.61 1.36 3.45
C GLY A 402 4.03 2.78 3.42
N ASP A 403 2.92 3.00 4.11
CA ASP A 403 2.21 4.29 4.09
C ASP A 403 3.03 5.46 4.66
N ALA A 404 4.09 5.19 5.42
CA ALA A 404 5.04 6.21 5.84
C ALA A 404 5.84 6.78 4.64
N ALA A 405 6.11 5.97 3.63
CA ALA A 405 6.80 6.35 2.40
C ALA A 405 5.82 6.75 1.28
N HIS A 406 4.69 6.06 1.13
CA HIS A 406 3.73 6.26 0.05
C HIS A 406 2.31 5.85 0.45
N THR A 407 1.34 6.69 0.14
CA THR A 407 -0.09 6.39 0.28
C THR A 407 -0.73 6.43 -1.10
N VAL A 408 -1.49 5.39 -1.45
CA VAL A 408 -2.09 5.23 -2.77
C VAL A 408 -3.62 5.22 -2.67
N HIS A 409 -4.29 5.54 -3.79
CA HIS A 409 -5.73 5.33 -3.90
C HIS A 409 -6.06 3.83 -3.73
N PRO A 410 -7.11 3.44 -2.97
CA PRO A 410 -7.42 2.04 -2.69
C PRO A 410 -7.96 1.24 -3.89
N LEU A 411 -7.86 1.78 -5.11
CA LEU A 411 -8.14 1.03 -6.34
C LEU A 411 -7.37 -0.29 -6.32
N ALA A 412 -8.07 -1.38 -6.45
CA ALA A 412 -7.52 -2.74 -6.49
C ALA A 412 -6.78 -3.20 -5.21
N GLY A 413 -6.93 -2.52 -4.06
CA GLY A 413 -6.37 -2.96 -2.76
C GLY A 413 -4.85 -3.06 -2.71
N GLN A 414 -4.11 -2.24 -3.47
CA GLN A 414 -2.66 -2.40 -3.66
C GLN A 414 -1.78 -1.80 -2.54
N GLY A 415 -2.30 -0.89 -1.71
CA GLY A 415 -1.48 -0.17 -0.75
C GLY A 415 -0.67 -1.09 0.18
N VAL A 416 -1.31 -2.05 0.81
CA VAL A 416 -0.63 -2.99 1.73
C VAL A 416 0.38 -3.89 1.02
N ASN A 417 0.10 -4.31 -0.23
CA ASN A 417 1.01 -5.15 -1.02
C ASN A 417 2.31 -4.40 -1.38
N LEU A 418 2.23 -3.11 -1.71
CA LEU A 418 3.40 -2.27 -1.89
C LEU A 418 4.23 -2.22 -0.61
N GLY A 419 3.59 -2.05 0.55
CA GLY A 419 4.24 -2.08 1.85
C GLY A 419 4.92 -3.42 2.19
N PHE A 420 4.29 -4.55 1.86
CA PHE A 420 4.94 -5.88 2.00
C PHE A 420 6.14 -6.02 1.07
N GLY A 421 6.04 -5.48 -0.15
CA GLY A 421 7.17 -5.40 -1.07
C GLY A 421 8.33 -4.57 -0.53
N ASP A 422 8.02 -3.47 0.16
CA ASP A 422 9.04 -2.65 0.83
C ASP A 422 9.72 -3.41 1.97
N ALA A 423 8.94 -4.09 2.81
CA ALA A 423 9.46 -4.91 3.92
C ALA A 423 10.38 -6.02 3.41
N PHE A 424 9.97 -6.74 2.36
CA PHE A 424 10.77 -7.77 1.72
C PHE A 424 12.07 -7.22 1.14
N ALA A 425 12.01 -6.14 0.36
CA ALA A 425 13.19 -5.55 -0.26
C ALA A 425 14.18 -5.00 0.78
N LEU A 426 13.67 -4.33 1.83
CA LEU A 426 14.51 -3.79 2.89
C LEU A 426 15.21 -4.90 3.66
N SER A 427 14.51 -5.97 4.07
CA SER A 427 15.12 -7.09 4.80
C SER A 427 16.20 -7.78 3.98
N ARG A 428 15.98 -7.97 2.67
CA ARG A 428 16.97 -8.54 1.75
C ARG A 428 18.21 -7.65 1.62
N ILE A 429 18.03 -6.35 1.44
CA ILE A 429 19.13 -5.39 1.30
C ILE A 429 19.93 -5.27 2.59
N ILE A 430 19.28 -5.32 3.76
CA ILE A 430 19.97 -5.39 5.05
C ILE A 430 20.82 -6.68 5.12
N ALA A 431 20.26 -7.82 4.73
CA ALA A 431 21.00 -9.09 4.71
C ALA A 431 22.21 -9.05 3.76
N GLU A 432 22.05 -8.47 2.56
CA GLU A 432 23.17 -8.25 1.62
C GLU A 432 24.25 -7.34 2.20
N GLY A 433 23.87 -6.28 2.91
CA GLY A 433 24.80 -5.39 3.60
C GLY A 433 25.60 -6.11 4.69
N ILE A 434 24.93 -6.90 5.52
CA ILE A 434 25.56 -7.70 6.57
C ILE A 434 26.54 -8.72 5.98
N ALA A 435 26.17 -9.39 4.88
CA ALA A 435 27.02 -10.38 4.22
C ALA A 435 28.38 -9.82 3.77
N VAL A 436 28.46 -8.52 3.52
CA VAL A 436 29.71 -7.84 3.13
C VAL A 436 30.27 -6.93 4.22
N GLY A 437 29.76 -7.04 5.46
CA GLY A 437 30.25 -6.28 6.62
C GLY A 437 29.92 -4.78 6.61
N MET A 438 28.89 -4.35 5.87
CA MET A 438 28.45 -2.96 5.83
C MET A 438 27.65 -2.59 7.09
N ASP A 439 27.74 -1.35 7.52
CA ASP A 439 26.83 -0.78 8.52
C ASP A 439 25.42 -0.68 7.94
N ILE A 440 24.44 -1.31 8.60
CA ILE A 440 23.04 -1.36 8.16
C ILE A 440 22.36 0.02 8.13
N GLY A 441 22.89 1.01 8.84
CA GLY A 441 22.43 2.39 8.83
C GLY A 441 23.14 3.28 7.80
N GLU A 442 24.02 2.72 6.97
CA GLU A 442 24.78 3.49 5.99
C GLU A 442 23.90 3.91 4.80
N VAL A 443 24.00 5.18 4.44
CA VAL A 443 23.14 5.76 3.39
C VAL A 443 23.31 5.08 2.03
N SER A 444 24.51 4.64 1.70
CA SER A 444 24.81 3.94 0.44
C SER A 444 24.07 2.62 0.31
N LEU A 445 23.90 1.89 1.42
CA LEU A 445 23.11 0.67 1.49
C LEU A 445 21.60 0.98 1.36
N LEU A 446 21.12 1.95 2.15
CA LEU A 446 19.70 2.31 2.19
C LEU A 446 19.21 2.94 0.87
N LYS A 447 20.09 3.64 0.13
CA LYS A 447 19.76 4.16 -1.21
C LYS A 447 19.57 3.06 -2.26
N LYS A 448 20.11 1.84 -2.08
CA LYS A 448 19.77 0.69 -2.93
C LYS A 448 18.31 0.30 -2.77
N TYR A 449 17.82 0.26 -1.53
CA TYR A 449 16.40 0.04 -1.25
C TYR A 449 15.52 1.12 -1.87
N GLU A 450 15.88 2.39 -1.68
CA GLU A 450 15.13 3.50 -2.27
C GLU A 450 15.07 3.40 -3.80
N ALA A 451 16.20 3.13 -4.47
CA ALA A 451 16.25 3.03 -5.93
C ALA A 451 15.36 1.91 -6.47
N GLU A 452 15.33 0.76 -5.78
CA GLU A 452 14.50 -0.37 -6.17
C GLU A 452 13.00 -0.11 -5.94
N ARG A 453 12.64 0.32 -4.74
CA ARG A 453 11.23 0.42 -4.35
C ARG A 453 10.54 1.69 -4.84
N LYS A 454 11.25 2.81 -4.85
CA LYS A 454 10.67 4.08 -5.26
C LYS A 454 10.16 4.06 -6.70
N LEU A 455 10.93 3.47 -7.62
CA LEU A 455 10.50 3.36 -9.02
C LEU A 455 9.23 2.49 -9.13
N ALA A 456 9.20 1.32 -8.47
CA ALA A 456 8.05 0.43 -8.47
C ALA A 456 6.80 1.10 -7.88
N ASN A 457 6.95 1.75 -6.72
CA ASN A 457 5.86 2.43 -6.04
C ASN A 457 5.33 3.62 -6.85
N MET A 458 6.21 4.46 -7.41
CA MET A 458 5.82 5.59 -8.27
C MET A 458 5.09 5.13 -9.53
N THR A 459 5.54 4.05 -10.16
CA THR A 459 4.86 3.47 -11.34
C THR A 459 3.45 3.03 -10.98
N MET A 460 3.27 2.29 -9.88
CA MET A 460 1.94 1.88 -9.42
C MET A 460 1.07 3.08 -9.06
N MET A 461 1.61 4.07 -8.37
CA MET A 461 0.90 5.31 -8.03
C MET A 461 0.42 6.04 -9.29
N ALA A 462 1.27 6.17 -10.31
CA ALA A 462 0.91 6.81 -11.58
C ALA A 462 -0.20 6.05 -12.32
N ILE A 463 -0.14 4.71 -12.31
CA ILE A 463 -1.18 3.87 -12.90
C ILE A 463 -2.51 4.07 -12.17
N LEU A 464 -2.53 3.96 -10.84
CA LEU A 464 -3.76 4.09 -10.04
C LEU A 464 -4.37 5.49 -10.13
N ASP A 465 -3.55 6.54 -10.10
CA ASP A 465 -3.99 7.93 -10.26
C ASP A 465 -4.50 8.20 -11.68
N GLY A 466 -3.83 7.64 -12.69
CA GLY A 466 -4.27 7.70 -14.08
C GLY A 466 -5.65 7.05 -14.29
N PHE A 467 -5.88 5.87 -13.71
CA PHE A 467 -7.18 5.22 -13.71
C PHE A 467 -8.24 6.07 -13.00
N GLN A 468 -7.95 6.55 -11.80
CA GLN A 468 -8.88 7.38 -11.04
C GLN A 468 -9.29 8.61 -11.86
N LYS A 469 -8.35 9.34 -12.44
CA LYS A 469 -8.61 10.53 -13.27
C LYS A 469 -9.37 10.19 -14.55
N ALA A 470 -9.00 9.11 -15.24
CA ALA A 470 -9.67 8.68 -16.45
C ALA A 470 -11.15 8.35 -16.22
N TYR A 471 -11.49 7.75 -15.06
CA TYR A 471 -12.87 7.39 -14.74
C TYR A 471 -13.66 8.48 -14.00
N SER A 472 -13.01 9.55 -13.53
CA SER A 472 -13.68 10.72 -12.92
C SER A 472 -14.21 11.73 -13.94
N LEU A 473 -13.78 11.64 -15.19
CA LEU A 473 -14.20 12.56 -16.27
C LEU A 473 -15.34 11.94 -17.06
N ASP A 474 -16.53 12.56 -17.04
CA ASP A 474 -17.66 12.17 -17.89
C ASP A 474 -17.66 13.00 -19.18
N PHE A 475 -16.98 12.50 -20.19
CA PHE A 475 -16.91 13.12 -21.51
C PHE A 475 -17.06 12.05 -22.60
N GLY A 476 -18.06 12.20 -23.47
CA GLY A 476 -18.46 11.16 -24.42
C GLY A 476 -17.34 10.48 -25.21
N PRO A 477 -16.42 11.21 -25.88
CA PRO A 477 -15.26 10.60 -26.55
C PRO A 477 -14.35 9.80 -25.60
N LEU A 478 -14.14 10.26 -24.36
CA LEU A 478 -13.36 9.55 -23.36
C LEU A 478 -14.07 8.27 -22.90
N ASN A 479 -15.39 8.29 -22.79
CA ASN A 479 -16.19 7.11 -22.46
C ASN A 479 -16.02 6.00 -23.50
N ILE A 480 -16.00 6.36 -24.79
CA ILE A 480 -15.74 5.43 -25.89
C ILE A 480 -14.32 4.89 -25.81
N LEU A 481 -13.32 5.75 -25.54
CA LEU A 481 -11.93 5.34 -25.42
C LEU A 481 -11.72 4.39 -24.21
N ARG A 482 -12.36 4.66 -23.07
CA ARG A 482 -12.35 3.77 -21.90
C ARG A 482 -12.97 2.41 -22.20
N ALA A 483 -14.13 2.41 -22.89
CA ALA A 483 -14.77 1.18 -23.32
C ALA A 483 -13.87 0.37 -24.27
N ALA A 484 -13.24 1.04 -25.23
CA ALA A 484 -12.28 0.41 -26.14
C ALA A 484 -11.05 -0.14 -25.38
N ALA A 485 -10.55 0.57 -24.36
CA ALA A 485 -9.44 0.10 -23.52
C ALA A 485 -9.84 -1.14 -22.68
N LEU A 486 -11.03 -1.14 -22.07
CA LEU A 486 -11.56 -2.31 -21.35
C LEU A 486 -11.72 -3.52 -22.28
N HIS A 487 -12.31 -3.33 -23.47
CA HIS A 487 -12.41 -4.38 -24.46
C HIS A 487 -11.05 -4.83 -24.99
N GLY A 488 -10.13 -3.89 -25.24
CA GLY A 488 -8.76 -4.23 -25.62
C GLY A 488 -8.06 -5.09 -24.57
N ALA A 489 -8.18 -4.72 -23.30
CA ALA A 489 -7.67 -5.51 -22.18
C ALA A 489 -8.34 -6.88 -22.08
N HIS A 490 -9.62 -7.00 -22.46
CA HIS A 490 -10.34 -8.28 -22.46
C HIS A 490 -9.91 -9.20 -23.60
N PHE A 491 -9.81 -8.67 -24.84
CA PHE A 491 -9.61 -9.50 -26.04
C PHE A 491 -8.14 -9.66 -26.46
N ILE A 492 -7.24 -8.79 -26.01
CA ILE A 492 -5.81 -8.85 -26.37
C ILE A 492 -5.05 -9.63 -25.31
N SER A 493 -4.87 -10.96 -25.53
CA SER A 493 -4.21 -11.87 -24.58
C SER A 493 -2.84 -11.39 -24.07
N PRO A 494 -1.91 -10.87 -24.89
CA PRO A 494 -0.64 -10.36 -24.38
C PRO A 494 -0.81 -9.18 -23.42
N LEU A 495 -1.75 -8.26 -23.69
CA LEU A 495 -2.05 -7.12 -22.83
C LEU A 495 -2.67 -7.58 -21.51
N LYS A 496 -3.64 -8.49 -21.57
CA LYS A 496 -4.28 -9.09 -20.39
C LYS A 496 -3.27 -9.79 -19.50
N ARG A 497 -2.39 -10.63 -20.07
CA ARG A 497 -1.29 -11.30 -19.37
C ARG A 497 -0.31 -10.31 -18.74
N SER A 498 0.03 -9.24 -19.44
CA SER A 498 0.92 -8.20 -18.91
C SER A 498 0.32 -7.52 -17.69
N ILE A 499 -0.96 -7.14 -17.73
CA ILE A 499 -1.67 -6.51 -16.61
C ILE A 499 -1.71 -7.46 -15.40
N ILE A 500 -2.08 -8.72 -15.58
CA ILE A 500 -2.12 -9.71 -14.49
C ILE A 500 -0.71 -9.96 -13.93
N SER A 501 0.31 -10.05 -14.80
CA SER A 501 1.68 -10.31 -14.37
C SER A 501 2.29 -9.14 -13.59
N GLU A 502 1.95 -7.89 -13.93
CA GLU A 502 2.39 -6.71 -13.20
C GLU A 502 1.80 -6.68 -11.78
N TRP A 503 0.54 -6.99 -11.62
CA TRP A 503 -0.09 -7.17 -10.31
C TRP A 503 0.61 -8.23 -9.46
N ARG A 504 1.17 -9.26 -10.09
CA ARG A 504 1.84 -10.37 -9.42
C ARG A 504 3.27 -10.05 -9.02
N ASN A 505 3.99 -9.28 -9.85
CA ASN A 505 5.45 -9.12 -9.75
C ASN A 505 5.89 -7.91 -8.92
N GLN A 506 5.04 -7.36 -8.05
CA GLN A 506 5.32 -6.17 -7.23
C GLN A 506 6.61 -6.24 -6.40
N PHE A 507 7.16 -7.45 -6.19
CA PHE A 507 8.45 -7.66 -5.52
C PHE A 507 9.65 -7.67 -6.45
N ARG A 508 9.46 -7.71 -7.78
CA ARG A 508 10.54 -7.69 -8.76
C ARG A 508 10.28 -6.63 -9.81
N VAL A 509 11.09 -5.57 -9.80
CA VAL A 509 11.09 -4.58 -10.89
C VAL A 509 11.80 -5.20 -12.09
N ASN A 510 11.08 -5.95 -12.91
CA ASN A 510 11.43 -6.19 -14.29
C ASN A 510 10.44 -5.44 -15.15
N ILE A 511 10.62 -4.10 -15.22
CA ILE A 511 9.90 -3.29 -16.22
C ILE A 511 10.50 -3.64 -17.58
N ARG A 512 10.08 -4.75 -18.14
CA ARG A 512 10.02 -4.93 -19.57
C ARG A 512 8.59 -4.56 -19.95
N LEU A 513 8.35 -3.30 -20.23
CA LEU A 513 7.23 -2.89 -21.07
C LEU A 513 7.47 -3.55 -22.44
N TYR A 514 7.03 -4.79 -22.57
CA TYR A 514 6.81 -5.38 -23.88
C TYR A 514 5.51 -4.78 -24.42
N LEU A 515 5.58 -3.53 -24.87
CA LEU A 515 4.77 -3.18 -26.03
C LEU A 515 5.38 -4.02 -27.16
N PRO A 516 4.65 -4.98 -27.74
CA PRO A 516 5.17 -5.71 -28.88
C PRO A 516 5.56 -4.66 -29.90
N TRP A 517 6.84 -4.64 -30.33
CA TRP A 517 7.34 -3.75 -31.38
C TRP A 517 6.50 -3.85 -32.66
N GLU A 518 5.81 -4.98 -32.87
CA GLU A 518 4.82 -5.25 -33.89
C GLU A 518 3.59 -4.33 -33.84
N LEU A 519 3.21 -3.84 -32.67
CA LEU A 519 2.13 -2.83 -32.54
C LEU A 519 2.62 -1.43 -32.94
N LEU A 520 3.88 -1.12 -32.72
CA LEU A 520 4.51 0.13 -33.19
C LEU A 520 4.82 0.08 -34.70
N ALA A 521 5.21 -1.06 -35.24
CA ALA A 521 5.47 -1.24 -36.66
C ALA A 521 4.18 -1.14 -37.48
N ASN A 522 3.05 -1.60 -36.99
CA ASN A 522 1.77 -1.51 -37.69
C ASN A 522 1.10 -0.12 -37.61
N LEU A 523 1.48 0.71 -36.63
CA LEU A 523 1.02 2.13 -36.57
C LEU A 523 1.76 3.02 -37.57
N THR A 524 2.94 2.62 -38.06
CA THR A 524 3.73 3.37 -39.07
C THR A 524 3.39 3.00 -40.49
N LEU A 525 2.68 1.91 -40.74
CA LEU A 525 2.35 1.45 -42.12
C LEU A 525 0.98 1.94 -42.65
N TYR A 526 0.22 2.73 -41.88
CA TYR A 526 -1.08 3.23 -42.31
C TYR A 526 -1.13 4.74 -42.59
N ASN A 527 -0.03 5.34 -42.96
CA ASN A 527 -0.02 6.69 -43.56
C ASN A 527 0.21 6.58 -45.05
N GLY A 528 -0.89 6.37 -45.77
CA GLY A 528 -0.92 6.61 -47.22
C GLY A 528 -0.61 8.06 -47.52
N GLU A 529 0.16 8.24 -48.55
CA GLU A 529 0.48 9.43 -49.36
C GLU A 529 -0.11 10.78 -48.89
N ASN A 530 0.77 11.64 -48.44
CA ASN A 530 0.61 13.07 -48.08
C ASN A 530 0.62 13.38 -46.58
N SER A 531 1.79 13.31 -45.95
CA SER A 531 2.11 14.19 -44.82
C SER A 531 3.61 14.36 -44.62
N LYS A 532 4.00 15.61 -44.51
CA LYS A 532 5.37 16.06 -44.20
C LYS A 532 5.81 15.48 -42.85
N SER A 533 6.90 14.76 -42.88
CA SER A 533 7.57 14.20 -41.70
C SER A 533 8.02 15.32 -40.75
N ILE A 534 7.45 15.35 -39.54
CA ILE A 534 8.02 16.09 -38.42
C ILE A 534 9.00 15.13 -37.72
N LEU A 535 10.26 15.27 -38.04
CA LEU A 535 11.37 14.66 -37.31
C LEU A 535 11.58 15.42 -36.01
N ILE A 536 11.27 14.79 -34.87
CA ILE A 536 11.74 15.25 -33.56
C ILE A 536 13.15 14.67 -33.40
N PRO A 537 14.20 15.49 -33.29
CA PRO A 537 15.56 14.98 -33.09
C PRO A 537 15.72 14.49 -31.66
N ILE A 538 15.90 13.18 -31.49
CA ILE A 538 16.42 12.61 -30.26
C ILE A 538 17.95 12.75 -30.32
N PRO A 539 18.62 13.40 -29.37
CA PRO A 539 20.07 13.50 -29.38
C PRO A 539 20.68 12.13 -29.08
N ALA A 540 21.30 11.54 -30.11
CA ALA A 540 22.21 10.42 -29.94
C ALA A 540 23.52 10.96 -29.37
N ARG A 541 23.86 10.62 -28.13
CA ARG A 541 25.23 10.37 -27.63
C ARG A 541 25.23 10.18 -26.11
N SER A 542 25.35 8.94 -25.67
CA SER A 542 26.30 8.58 -24.63
C SER A 542 26.57 7.07 -24.70
N ILE A 543 27.77 6.82 -24.99
CA ILE A 543 28.59 5.64 -25.03
C ILE A 543 28.22 4.63 -23.95
N TRP A 544 27.70 3.48 -24.33
CA TRP A 544 27.63 2.28 -23.49
C TRP A 544 28.83 1.39 -23.83
N GLN A 545 29.81 1.33 -22.95
CA GLN A 545 30.72 0.19 -22.87
C GLN A 545 30.07 -0.91 -22.01
N PRO A 546 30.07 -2.16 -22.45
CA PRO A 546 29.48 -3.24 -21.64
C PRO A 546 30.50 -3.70 -20.59
N TYR A 547 30.22 -3.41 -19.32
CA TYR A 547 30.80 -4.16 -18.23
C TYR A 547 30.32 -5.60 -18.29
N ARG A 548 31.26 -6.55 -18.50
CA ARG A 548 31.01 -7.99 -18.32
C ARG A 548 30.80 -8.26 -16.84
N PRO A 549 29.65 -8.75 -16.37
CA PRO A 549 29.56 -9.31 -15.03
C PRO A 549 30.16 -10.71 -15.06
N LEU A 550 31.13 -10.95 -14.19
CA LEU A 550 31.57 -12.28 -13.79
C LEU A 550 30.35 -13.07 -13.30
N ARG A 551 30.00 -14.12 -14.03
CA ARG A 551 29.02 -15.10 -13.62
C ARG A 551 29.59 -15.91 -12.45
N PHE A 552 29.14 -15.62 -11.23
CA PHE A 552 29.10 -16.62 -10.17
C PHE A 552 27.75 -17.30 -10.23
N GLN A 553 27.77 -18.50 -10.80
CA GLN A 553 26.65 -19.43 -10.80
C GLN A 553 26.65 -20.15 -9.46
N LEU A 554 25.85 -19.65 -8.51
CA LEU A 554 25.46 -20.44 -7.34
C LEU A 554 24.28 -21.30 -7.77
N TYR A 555 24.58 -22.57 -8.03
CA TYR A 555 23.61 -23.64 -8.13
C TYR A 555 22.95 -23.84 -6.77
N PHE A 556 21.70 -23.44 -6.61
CA PHE A 556 20.82 -24.04 -5.63
C PHE A 556 20.09 -25.20 -6.32
N GLN A 557 20.60 -26.42 -6.10
CA GLN A 557 19.87 -27.66 -6.30
C GLN A 557 18.73 -27.70 -5.27
N SER A 558 17.51 -27.46 -5.69
CA SER A 558 16.32 -28.04 -5.06
C SER A 558 15.94 -29.28 -5.86
N GLN A 559 16.58 -30.38 -5.57
CA GLN A 559 16.09 -31.71 -5.87
C GLN A 559 15.71 -32.38 -4.56
N HIS A 560 14.61 -33.12 -4.66
CA HIS A 560 14.03 -34.07 -3.75
C HIS A 560 12.94 -33.55 -2.80
N HIS A 561 11.70 -33.65 -3.31
CA HIS A 561 10.64 -34.41 -2.67
C HIS A 561 9.45 -34.56 -3.65
N GLU A 562 9.67 -35.28 -4.75
CA GLU A 562 8.62 -35.95 -5.50
C GLU A 562 9.16 -37.31 -5.92
N ASP A 563 9.12 -38.28 -5.01
CA ASP A 563 9.18 -39.73 -5.32
C ASP A 563 9.06 -40.52 -4.02
N MET A 564 7.84 -40.53 -3.47
CA MET A 564 7.46 -41.53 -2.48
C MET A 564 5.92 -41.60 -2.30
N TYR A 565 5.19 -41.89 -3.37
CA TYR A 565 3.85 -42.52 -3.31
C TYR A 565 3.47 -43.10 -4.67
N ARG A 566 4.26 -44.04 -5.12
CA ARG A 566 3.81 -45.08 -6.06
C ARG A 566 4.53 -46.36 -5.69
N ASN A 567 3.91 -47.12 -4.83
CA ASN A 567 3.93 -48.57 -4.73
C ASN A 567 3.34 -48.94 -3.37
N HIS A 568 2.06 -49.23 -3.34
CA HIS A 568 1.37 -50.31 -2.67
C HIS A 568 -0.14 -50.08 -2.74
N LEU A 569 -0.74 -51.01 -3.55
CA LEU A 569 -2.14 -51.29 -3.83
C LEU A 569 -2.80 -50.46 -4.92
#